data_acac7f31cf074bfa85732540d507fd2b
#
_entry.id   acac7f31cf074bfa85732540d507fd2b
#
_cell.length_a   1.000
_cell.length_b   1.000
_cell.length_c   1.000
_cell.angle_alpha   90.00
_cell.angle_beta   90.00
_cell.angle_gamma   90.00
#
_symmetry.space_group_name_H-M   'P 1'
#
loop_
_entity.id
_entity.type
_entity.pdbx_description
1 polymer ?
#
loop_
_entity_poly.entity_id
_entity_poly.type
_entity_poly.pdbx_seq_one_letter_code
_entity_poly.pdbx_strand_id
1 'polypeptide(L)'
;TPVLALVDLVGVERSAIDSFDNSRLIADLRFAGTPAEVIATGPAAHGAALQILALQAVVTAHEQTGGAEALMEIARDYAITRRAFGQVIGAFQSVKHRIAELYGLVELARANCIHAASREGEDDFITAAAAARLSATEAYDTAARDGIQIHGGIGVTWEIGLHLHMRRARSLAIEQGNSLFWEDILVDRLTGEAA
;
A
#
# COMPACT_ATOMS: atom_id res chain seq x y z
N THR A 1 -30.67 -2.74 0.27
CA THR A 1 -30.16 -2.06 -0.96
C THR A 1 -28.97 -1.20 -0.54
N PRO A 2 -27.79 -1.33 -1.18
CA PRO A 2 -26.63 -0.48 -0.87
C PRO A 2 -26.94 0.99 -1.20
N VAL A 3 -26.35 1.90 -0.41
CA VAL A 3 -26.51 3.34 -0.56
C VAL A 3 -25.11 3.97 -0.47
N LEU A 4 -24.81 4.86 -1.41
CA LEU A 4 -23.67 5.78 -1.34
C LEU A 4 -24.20 7.15 -0.95
N ALA A 5 -23.65 7.70 0.12
CA ALA A 5 -24.12 8.98 0.64
C ALA A 5 -22.95 9.88 1.06
N LEU A 6 -23.12 11.18 0.92
CA LEU A 6 -22.24 12.21 1.45
C LEU A 6 -22.74 12.65 2.83
N VAL A 7 -21.85 12.67 3.81
CA VAL A 7 -22.17 13.06 5.19
C VAL A 7 -21.22 14.18 5.62
N ASP A 8 -21.79 15.28 6.14
CA ASP A 8 -20.97 16.29 6.81
C ASP A 8 -20.50 15.75 8.17
N LEU A 9 -19.21 15.80 8.40
CA LEU A 9 -18.59 15.33 9.65
C LEU A 9 -18.55 16.38 10.76
N VAL A 10 -19.12 17.58 10.54
CA VAL A 10 -19.25 18.60 11.60
C VAL A 10 -20.21 18.08 12.68
N GLY A 11 -19.73 18.01 13.91
CA GLY A 11 -20.52 17.53 15.04
C GLY A 11 -20.68 16.00 15.16
N VAL A 12 -20.06 15.22 14.23
CA VAL A 12 -20.01 13.76 14.35
C VAL A 12 -19.08 13.37 15.48
N GLU A 13 -19.54 12.47 16.36
CA GLU A 13 -18.75 11.92 17.46
C GLU A 13 -17.56 11.14 16.90
N ARG A 14 -16.34 11.43 17.43
CA ARG A 14 -15.09 10.82 17.01
C ARG A 14 -14.35 10.27 18.22
N SER A 15 -13.98 9.01 18.16
CA SER A 15 -13.15 8.36 19.18
C SER A 15 -11.81 7.98 18.55
N ALA A 16 -10.72 8.57 19.05
CA ALA A 16 -9.37 8.26 18.55
C ALA A 16 -9.03 6.79 18.80
N ILE A 17 -8.38 6.17 17.81
CA ILE A 17 -7.89 4.80 17.88
C ILE A 17 -6.37 4.84 17.88
N ASP A 18 -5.75 4.14 18.85
CA ASP A 18 -4.31 3.91 18.83
C ASP A 18 -3.96 2.90 17.74
N SER A 19 -3.28 3.37 16.70
CA SER A 19 -2.87 2.55 15.58
C SER A 19 -1.46 1.99 15.76
N PHE A 20 -1.21 0.85 15.17
CA PHE A 20 0.14 0.30 15.02
C PHE A 20 1.07 1.25 14.25
N ASP A 21 0.57 1.94 13.24
CA ASP A 21 1.24 3.05 12.56
C ASP A 21 0.81 4.38 13.19
N ASN A 22 1.61 4.86 14.14
CA ASN A 22 1.36 6.12 14.84
C ASN A 22 1.69 7.39 14.01
N SER A 23 2.08 7.24 12.77
CA SER A 23 2.25 8.37 11.83
C SER A 23 0.93 8.79 11.17
N ARG A 24 -0.15 8.01 11.37
CA ARG A 24 -1.51 8.32 10.91
C ARG A 24 -2.48 8.43 12.08
N LEU A 25 -3.36 9.42 11.99
CA LEU A 25 -4.47 9.57 12.93
C LEU A 25 -5.67 8.76 12.41
N ILE A 26 -6.17 7.86 13.25
CA ILE A 26 -7.34 7.01 12.97
C ILE A 26 -8.37 7.26 14.04
N ALA A 27 -9.64 7.27 13.67
CA ALA A 27 -10.74 7.42 14.60
C ALA A 27 -11.96 6.62 14.15
N ASP A 28 -12.71 6.10 15.12
CA ASP A 28 -14.08 5.65 14.91
C ASP A 28 -15.01 6.86 14.79
N LEU A 29 -15.96 6.77 13.86
CA LEU A 29 -17.02 7.74 13.68
C LEU A 29 -18.37 7.13 14.07
N ARG A 30 -19.12 7.83 14.91
CA ARG A 30 -20.46 7.42 15.30
C ARG A 30 -21.51 8.34 14.71
N PHE A 31 -22.30 7.78 13.80
CA PHE A 31 -23.44 8.46 13.21
C PHE A 31 -24.71 8.14 13.99
N ALA A 32 -25.39 9.17 14.49
CA ALA A 32 -26.62 9.05 15.30
C ALA A 32 -27.69 9.98 14.70
N GLY A 33 -28.38 9.52 13.65
CA GLY A 33 -29.36 10.34 12.94
C GLY A 33 -28.74 11.52 12.17
N THR A 34 -27.46 11.42 11.81
CA THR A 34 -26.72 12.44 11.08
C THR A 34 -27.32 12.61 9.67
N PRO A 35 -27.66 13.82 9.24
CA PRO A 35 -28.16 14.07 7.88
C PRO A 35 -27.16 13.60 6.84
N ALA A 36 -27.67 13.02 5.76
CA ALA A 36 -26.86 12.53 4.65
C ALA A 36 -27.52 12.85 3.33
N GLU A 37 -26.73 13.25 2.35
CA GLU A 37 -27.16 13.42 0.96
C GLU A 37 -26.91 12.10 0.22
N VAL A 38 -27.98 11.46 -0.27
CA VAL A 38 -27.89 10.20 -1.04
C VAL A 38 -27.43 10.52 -2.46
N ILE A 39 -26.25 10.01 -2.83
CA ILE A 39 -25.67 10.18 -4.17
C ILE A 39 -26.13 9.09 -5.14
N ALA A 40 -26.14 7.83 -4.65
CA ALA A 40 -26.56 6.69 -5.47
C ALA A 40 -27.17 5.57 -4.61
N THR A 41 -27.96 4.70 -5.23
CA THR A 41 -28.56 3.52 -4.58
C THR A 41 -28.44 2.29 -5.47
N GLY A 42 -28.54 1.11 -4.87
CA GLY A 42 -28.51 -0.16 -5.58
C GLY A 42 -27.19 -0.43 -6.32
N PRO A 43 -27.22 -1.05 -7.49
CA PRO A 43 -26.03 -1.37 -8.26
C PRO A 43 -25.16 -0.14 -8.59
N ALA A 44 -25.79 1.01 -8.86
CA ALA A 44 -25.07 2.25 -9.11
C ALA A 44 -24.24 2.71 -7.90
N ALA A 45 -24.76 2.55 -6.66
CA ALA A 45 -24.02 2.85 -5.45
C ALA A 45 -22.82 1.92 -5.28
N HIS A 46 -22.99 0.62 -5.59
CA HIS A 46 -21.89 -0.34 -5.52
C HIS A 46 -20.77 -0.01 -6.52
N GLY A 47 -21.15 0.24 -7.79
CA GLY A 47 -20.18 0.63 -8.83
C GLY A 47 -19.41 1.90 -8.49
N ALA A 48 -20.11 2.95 -8.02
CA ALA A 48 -19.48 4.21 -7.63
C ALA A 48 -18.55 4.04 -6.41
N ALA A 49 -18.94 3.24 -5.42
CA ALA A 49 -18.10 2.95 -4.26
C ALA A 49 -16.80 2.21 -4.66
N LEU A 50 -16.91 1.24 -5.59
CA LEU A 50 -15.75 0.51 -6.10
C LEU A 50 -14.81 1.42 -6.90
N GLN A 51 -15.34 2.35 -7.69
CA GLN A 51 -14.53 3.36 -8.39
C GLN A 51 -13.77 4.26 -7.41
N ILE A 52 -14.42 4.75 -6.36
CA ILE A 52 -13.78 5.56 -5.32
C ILE A 52 -12.69 4.76 -4.62
N LEU A 53 -12.96 3.49 -4.30
CA LEU A 53 -11.99 2.61 -3.66
C LEU A 53 -10.78 2.36 -4.57
N ALA A 54 -10.99 2.16 -5.88
CA ALA A 54 -9.92 1.99 -6.85
C ALA A 54 -9.04 3.25 -6.99
N LEU A 55 -9.63 4.45 -7.01
CA LEU A 55 -8.88 5.71 -6.99
C LEU A 55 -8.00 5.83 -5.74
N GLN A 56 -8.54 5.52 -4.56
CA GLN A 56 -7.78 5.53 -3.32
C GLN A 56 -6.67 4.47 -3.33
N ALA A 57 -6.94 3.29 -3.88
CA ALA A 57 -5.96 2.21 -3.99
C ALA A 57 -4.78 2.59 -4.88
N VAL A 58 -5.00 3.30 -5.98
CA VAL A 58 -3.92 3.81 -6.86
C VAL A 58 -3.04 4.81 -6.10
N VAL A 59 -3.64 5.76 -5.36
CA VAL A 59 -2.88 6.71 -4.52
C VAL A 59 -2.05 5.98 -3.47
N THR A 60 -2.65 5.00 -2.77
CA THR A 60 -1.95 4.19 -1.77
C THR A 60 -0.83 3.34 -2.39
N ALA A 61 -1.04 2.80 -3.59
CA ALA A 61 -0.01 2.05 -4.31
C ALA A 61 1.21 2.92 -4.66
N HIS A 62 0.99 4.19 -5.04
CA HIS A 62 2.10 5.13 -5.26
C HIS A 62 2.86 5.42 -3.96
N GLU A 63 2.17 5.61 -2.83
CA GLU A 63 2.82 5.79 -1.52
C GLU A 63 3.66 4.56 -1.15
N GLN A 64 3.11 3.35 -1.35
CA GLN A 64 3.83 2.10 -1.08
C GLN A 64 5.05 1.93 -1.98
N THR A 65 4.93 2.25 -3.27
CA THR A 65 6.06 2.18 -4.22
C THR A 65 7.18 3.12 -3.81
N GLY A 66 6.85 4.37 -3.45
CA GLY A 66 7.84 5.34 -2.95
C GLY A 66 8.51 4.89 -1.65
N GLY A 67 7.74 4.28 -0.74
CA GLY A 67 8.27 3.71 0.51
C GLY A 67 9.20 2.52 0.27
N ALA A 68 8.87 1.65 -0.70
CA ALA A 68 9.70 0.52 -1.10
C ALA A 68 11.02 0.98 -1.72
N GLU A 69 10.97 1.97 -2.62
CA GLU A 69 12.16 2.58 -3.23
C GLU A 69 13.09 3.19 -2.19
N ALA A 70 12.55 3.99 -1.28
CA ALA A 70 13.35 4.60 -0.20
C ALA A 70 14.05 3.53 0.65
N LEU A 71 13.37 2.45 1.00
CA LEU A 71 13.98 1.35 1.77
C LEU A 71 15.05 0.59 0.98
N MET A 72 14.82 0.36 -0.30
CA MET A 72 15.81 -0.26 -1.19
C MET A 72 17.08 0.60 -1.26
N GLU A 73 16.93 1.92 -1.39
CA GLU A 73 18.08 2.85 -1.41
C GLU A 73 18.83 2.88 -0.08
N ILE A 74 18.11 2.93 1.05
CA ILE A 74 18.70 2.85 2.39
C ILE A 74 19.49 1.54 2.56
N ALA A 75 18.91 0.41 2.12
CA ALA A 75 19.57 -0.89 2.20
C ALA A 75 20.81 -0.97 1.29
N ARG A 76 20.74 -0.41 0.08
CA ARG A 76 21.88 -0.30 -0.85
C ARG A 76 23.02 0.51 -0.24
N ASP A 77 22.71 1.69 0.29
CA ASP A 77 23.72 2.62 0.83
C ASP A 77 24.38 2.04 2.08
N TYR A 78 23.62 1.35 2.91
CA TYR A 78 24.17 0.60 4.02
C TYR A 78 25.07 -0.55 3.53
N ALA A 79 24.66 -1.29 2.52
CA ALA A 79 25.40 -2.44 2.01
C ALA A 79 26.74 -2.06 1.38
N ILE A 80 26.86 -0.89 0.76
CA ILE A 80 28.14 -0.43 0.16
C ILE A 80 29.08 0.21 1.19
N THR A 81 28.61 0.57 2.37
CA THR A 81 29.42 1.22 3.42
C THR A 81 29.76 0.27 4.57
N ARG A 82 28.81 -0.58 5.00
CA ARG A 82 28.99 -1.50 6.12
C ARG A 82 29.99 -2.60 5.79
N ARG A 83 30.99 -2.76 6.63
CA ARG A 83 32.00 -3.84 6.50
C ARG A 83 31.76 -4.94 7.52
N ALA A 84 31.89 -6.19 7.06
CA ALA A 84 31.91 -7.40 7.87
C ALA A 84 32.76 -8.47 7.16
N PHE A 85 33.42 -9.35 7.90
CA PHE A 85 34.24 -10.42 7.34
C PHE A 85 35.26 -9.94 6.31
N GLY A 86 35.88 -8.78 6.58
CA GLY A 86 36.97 -8.24 5.76
C GLY A 86 36.55 -7.42 4.52
N GLN A 87 35.27 -7.36 4.17
CA GLN A 87 34.76 -6.65 3.00
C GLN A 87 33.45 -5.90 3.28
N VAL A 88 32.99 -5.07 2.34
CA VAL A 88 31.65 -4.47 2.42
C VAL A 88 30.59 -5.56 2.28
N ILE A 89 29.48 -5.44 3.03
CA ILE A 89 28.45 -6.49 3.02
C ILE A 89 27.77 -6.63 1.65
N GLY A 90 27.71 -5.57 0.87
CA GLY A 90 27.22 -5.60 -0.51
C GLY A 90 28.09 -6.44 -1.47
N ALA A 91 29.29 -6.88 -1.07
CA ALA A 91 30.09 -7.84 -1.84
C ALA A 91 29.54 -9.28 -1.77
N PHE A 92 28.75 -9.62 -0.74
CA PHE A 92 28.15 -10.95 -0.61
C PHE A 92 26.96 -11.12 -1.55
N GLN A 93 26.91 -12.25 -2.25
CA GLN A 93 25.85 -12.52 -3.24
C GLN A 93 24.44 -12.50 -2.61
N SER A 94 24.30 -13.03 -1.37
CA SER A 94 23.01 -13.02 -0.66
C SER A 94 22.44 -11.60 -0.43
N VAL A 95 23.31 -10.60 -0.24
CA VAL A 95 22.91 -9.20 -0.09
C VAL A 95 22.61 -8.59 -1.46
N LYS A 96 23.49 -8.84 -2.46
CA LYS A 96 23.28 -8.33 -3.83
C LYS A 96 21.97 -8.81 -4.42
N HIS A 97 21.66 -10.12 -4.29
CA HIS A 97 20.44 -10.69 -4.84
C HIS A 97 19.20 -10.08 -4.21
N ARG A 98 19.18 -9.91 -2.87
CA ARG A 98 18.05 -9.22 -2.20
C ARG A 98 17.81 -7.81 -2.72
N ILE A 99 18.88 -7.02 -2.86
CA ILE A 99 18.74 -5.64 -3.37
C ILE A 99 18.30 -5.65 -4.84
N ALA A 100 18.79 -6.58 -5.66
CA ALA A 100 18.37 -6.72 -7.05
C ALA A 100 16.90 -7.14 -7.18
N GLU A 101 16.43 -8.06 -6.33
CA GLU A 101 15.03 -8.47 -6.25
C GLU A 101 14.15 -7.30 -5.82
N LEU A 102 14.55 -6.53 -4.81
CA LEU A 102 13.84 -5.33 -4.40
C LEU A 102 13.73 -4.30 -5.53
N TYR A 103 14.81 -4.08 -6.28
CA TYR A 103 14.78 -3.21 -7.45
C TYR A 103 13.75 -3.67 -8.49
N GLY A 104 13.73 -4.98 -8.80
CA GLY A 104 12.75 -5.55 -9.72
C GLY A 104 11.30 -5.36 -9.26
N LEU A 105 11.02 -5.58 -7.97
CA LEU A 105 9.69 -5.38 -7.39
C LEU A 105 9.28 -3.90 -7.41
N VAL A 106 10.19 -2.98 -7.09
CA VAL A 106 9.93 -1.53 -7.12
C VAL A 106 9.60 -1.07 -8.54
N GLU A 107 10.37 -1.49 -9.55
CA GLU A 107 10.13 -1.10 -10.94
C GLU A 107 8.82 -1.70 -11.49
N LEU A 108 8.50 -2.95 -11.12
CA LEU A 108 7.20 -3.56 -11.45
C LEU A 108 6.04 -2.76 -10.84
N ALA A 109 6.13 -2.46 -9.55
CA ALA A 109 5.12 -1.68 -8.85
C ALA A 109 4.97 -0.27 -9.47
N ARG A 110 6.08 0.38 -9.80
CA ARG A 110 6.11 1.69 -10.46
C ARG A 110 5.39 1.65 -11.81
N ALA A 111 5.70 0.65 -12.64
CA ALA A 111 5.07 0.49 -13.95
C ALA A 111 3.55 0.29 -13.83
N ASN A 112 3.11 -0.57 -12.90
CA ASN A 112 1.69 -0.81 -12.65
C ASN A 112 0.98 0.43 -12.10
N CYS A 113 1.63 1.19 -11.21
CA CYS A 113 1.07 2.44 -10.69
C CYS A 113 0.86 3.49 -11.78
N ILE A 114 1.86 3.70 -12.65
CA ILE A 114 1.77 4.63 -13.79
C ILE A 114 0.68 4.18 -14.76
N HIS A 115 0.64 2.87 -15.05
CA HIS A 115 -0.40 2.30 -15.91
C HIS A 115 -1.79 2.55 -15.32
N ALA A 116 -2.01 2.21 -14.04
CA ALA A 116 -3.29 2.40 -13.39
C ALA A 116 -3.74 3.88 -13.40
N ALA A 117 -2.84 4.81 -13.11
CA ALA A 117 -3.14 6.24 -13.18
C ALA A 117 -3.54 6.70 -14.59
N SER A 118 -2.94 6.11 -15.63
CA SER A 118 -3.27 6.42 -17.04
C SER A 118 -4.62 5.83 -17.50
N ARG A 119 -5.19 4.89 -16.72
CA ARG A 119 -6.47 4.23 -17.06
C ARG A 119 -7.67 4.84 -16.34
N GLU A 120 -7.49 5.92 -15.57
CA GLU A 120 -8.61 6.60 -14.90
C GLU A 120 -9.69 7.00 -15.91
N GLY A 121 -10.93 6.56 -15.63
CA GLY A 121 -12.08 6.79 -16.51
C GLY A 121 -12.27 5.75 -17.61
N GLU A 122 -11.38 4.80 -17.78
CA GLU A 122 -11.50 3.71 -18.75
C GLU A 122 -12.11 2.44 -18.14
N ASP A 123 -12.62 1.54 -18.98
CA ASP A 123 -13.33 0.33 -18.55
C ASP A 123 -12.44 -0.64 -17.73
N ASP A 124 -11.13 -0.64 -17.99
CA ASP A 124 -10.15 -1.50 -17.32
C ASP A 124 -9.47 -0.85 -16.10
N PHE A 125 -9.90 0.36 -15.70
CA PHE A 125 -9.30 1.09 -14.59
C PHE A 125 -9.25 0.28 -13.28
N ILE A 126 -10.34 -0.40 -12.92
CA ILE A 126 -10.40 -1.19 -11.67
C ILE A 126 -9.40 -2.36 -11.72
N THR A 127 -9.26 -3.01 -12.89
CA THR A 127 -8.28 -4.08 -13.11
C THR A 127 -6.85 -3.56 -12.96
N ALA A 128 -6.56 -2.42 -13.56
CA ALA A 128 -5.25 -1.77 -13.45
C ALA A 128 -4.95 -1.31 -12.01
N ALA A 129 -5.95 -0.78 -11.29
CA ALA A 129 -5.83 -0.39 -9.89
C ALA A 129 -5.54 -1.60 -8.98
N ALA A 130 -6.21 -2.74 -9.22
CA ALA A 130 -5.94 -3.98 -8.50
C ALA A 130 -4.49 -4.47 -8.71
N ALA A 131 -4.02 -4.50 -9.96
CA ALA A 131 -2.64 -4.89 -10.28
C ALA A 131 -1.60 -3.95 -9.63
N ALA A 132 -1.83 -2.64 -9.66
CA ALA A 132 -0.98 -1.66 -9.00
C ALA A 132 -0.94 -1.87 -7.49
N ARG A 133 -2.12 -2.08 -6.88
CA ARG A 133 -2.26 -2.28 -5.44
C ARG A 133 -1.54 -3.55 -4.95
N LEU A 134 -1.67 -4.64 -5.69
CA LEU A 134 -1.04 -5.93 -5.35
C LEU A 134 0.49 -5.82 -5.45
N SER A 135 1.01 -5.36 -6.58
CA SER A 135 2.46 -5.24 -6.81
C SER A 135 3.12 -4.25 -5.84
N ALA A 136 2.49 -3.12 -5.54
CA ALA A 136 3.02 -2.13 -4.60
C ALA A 136 3.01 -2.64 -3.16
N THR A 137 1.99 -3.42 -2.76
CA THR A 137 1.93 -4.05 -1.43
C THR A 137 3.06 -5.07 -1.27
N GLU A 138 3.29 -5.92 -2.27
CA GLU A 138 4.38 -6.90 -2.27
C GLU A 138 5.75 -6.21 -2.20
N ALA A 139 5.96 -5.19 -3.03
CA ALA A 139 7.20 -4.43 -3.06
C ALA A 139 7.53 -3.80 -1.71
N TYR A 140 6.56 -3.11 -1.08
CA TYR A 140 6.82 -2.41 0.18
C TYR A 140 6.96 -3.37 1.37
N ASP A 141 6.17 -4.43 1.42
CA ASP A 141 6.27 -5.44 2.47
C ASP A 141 7.62 -6.17 2.40
N THR A 142 8.05 -6.56 1.20
CA THR A 142 9.35 -7.21 0.98
C THR A 142 10.50 -6.26 1.30
N ALA A 143 10.44 -5.00 0.84
CA ALA A 143 11.46 -3.99 1.15
C ALA A 143 11.57 -3.72 2.66
N ALA A 144 10.46 -3.68 3.38
CA ALA A 144 10.46 -3.48 4.82
C ALA A 144 11.13 -4.64 5.59
N ARG A 145 10.87 -5.89 5.18
CA ARG A 145 11.52 -7.09 5.77
C ARG A 145 12.99 -7.18 5.40
N ASP A 146 13.31 -7.03 4.14
CA ASP A 146 14.68 -7.19 3.65
C ASP A 146 15.57 -6.02 4.04
N GLY A 147 15.03 -4.81 4.13
CA GLY A 147 15.72 -3.66 4.69
C GLY A 147 16.22 -3.94 6.12
N ILE A 148 15.36 -4.45 6.99
CA ILE A 148 15.74 -4.85 8.35
C ILE A 148 16.78 -5.98 8.32
N GLN A 149 16.57 -7.00 7.49
CA GLN A 149 17.47 -8.15 7.38
C GLN A 149 18.89 -7.73 6.93
N ILE A 150 18.99 -6.84 5.94
CA ILE A 150 20.29 -6.35 5.43
C ILE A 150 21.04 -5.54 6.50
N HIS A 151 20.32 -4.79 7.32
CA HIS A 151 20.92 -4.04 8.43
C HIS A 151 21.31 -4.94 9.62
N GLY A 152 20.72 -6.13 9.72
CA GLY A 152 20.95 -7.05 10.83
C GLY A 152 20.47 -6.47 12.17
N GLY A 153 21.21 -6.69 13.25
CA GLY A 153 20.78 -6.28 14.60
C GLY A 153 20.45 -4.80 14.75
N ILE A 154 21.14 -3.90 14.06
CA ILE A 154 20.85 -2.47 14.10
C ILE A 154 19.51 -2.13 13.42
N GLY A 155 19.07 -2.93 12.45
CA GLY A 155 17.82 -2.72 11.72
C GLY A 155 16.55 -2.77 12.58
N VAL A 156 16.61 -3.40 13.76
CA VAL A 156 15.49 -3.47 14.71
C VAL A 156 15.57 -2.40 15.82
N THR A 157 16.60 -1.54 15.78
CA THR A 157 16.72 -0.46 16.75
C THR A 157 15.96 0.78 16.37
N TRP A 158 15.62 1.62 17.37
CA TRP A 158 14.99 2.91 17.14
C TRP A 158 15.85 3.89 16.36
N GLU A 159 17.18 3.78 16.50
CA GLU A 159 18.16 4.71 15.92
C GLU A 159 18.12 4.76 14.39
N ILE A 160 17.90 3.61 13.74
CA ILE A 160 17.86 3.51 12.27
C ILE A 160 16.49 3.90 11.68
N GLY A 161 15.42 3.82 12.47
CA GLY A 161 14.08 4.21 12.04
C GLY A 161 13.38 3.25 11.06
N LEU A 162 13.96 2.11 10.70
CA LEU A 162 13.34 1.15 9.76
C LEU A 162 12.01 0.60 10.26
N HIS A 163 11.80 0.56 11.58
CA HIS A 163 10.54 0.16 12.19
C HIS A 163 9.36 1.07 11.77
N LEU A 164 9.61 2.34 11.42
CA LEU A 164 8.57 3.24 10.92
C LEU A 164 8.05 2.78 9.57
N HIS A 165 8.95 2.38 8.67
CA HIS A 165 8.58 1.80 7.38
C HIS A 165 7.84 0.47 7.55
N MET A 166 8.28 -0.40 8.47
CA MET A 166 7.60 -1.67 8.76
C MET A 166 6.15 -1.43 9.21
N ARG A 167 5.92 -0.47 10.10
CA ARG A 167 4.58 -0.10 10.57
C ARG A 167 3.73 0.46 9.43
N ARG A 168 4.29 1.37 8.64
CA ARG A 168 3.61 1.97 7.50
C ARG A 168 3.25 0.93 6.43
N ALA A 169 4.16 0.03 6.08
CA ALA A 169 3.91 -1.04 5.12
C ALA A 169 2.74 -1.92 5.55
N ARG A 170 2.68 -2.30 6.83
CA ARG A 170 1.58 -3.11 7.39
C ARG A 170 0.24 -2.37 7.41
N SER A 171 0.24 -1.10 7.77
CA SER A 171 -0.98 -0.27 7.76
C SER A 171 -1.51 -0.14 6.33
N LEU A 172 -0.65 0.26 5.38
CA LEU A 172 -1.03 0.42 3.99
C LEU A 172 -1.47 -0.89 3.33
N ALA A 173 -0.96 -2.04 3.77
CA ALA A 173 -1.33 -3.35 3.22
C ALA A 173 -2.81 -3.72 3.44
N ILE A 174 -3.49 -3.10 4.41
CA ILE A 174 -4.90 -3.36 4.74
C ILE A 174 -5.83 -2.19 4.41
N GLU A 175 -5.29 -0.98 4.21
CA GLU A 175 -6.11 0.18 3.81
C GLU A 175 -6.75 -0.05 2.45
N GLN A 176 -8.00 0.39 2.28
CA GLN A 176 -8.81 0.25 1.05
C GLN A 176 -8.88 -1.18 0.48
N GLY A 177 -8.85 -2.18 1.33
CA GLY A 177 -8.82 -3.60 0.97
C GLY A 177 -7.42 -4.21 1.02
N ASN A 178 -7.34 -5.42 1.54
CA ASN A 178 -6.12 -6.21 1.60
C ASN A 178 -5.82 -6.92 0.27
N SER A 179 -4.72 -7.68 0.21
CA SER A 179 -4.32 -8.39 -1.02
C SER A 179 -5.40 -9.36 -1.49
N LEU A 180 -6.04 -10.13 -0.62
CA LEU A 180 -7.08 -11.08 -1.01
C LEU A 180 -8.27 -10.37 -1.67
N PHE A 181 -8.70 -9.22 -1.13
CA PHE A 181 -9.78 -8.42 -1.72
C PHE A 181 -9.43 -7.96 -3.16
N TRP A 182 -8.20 -7.51 -3.39
CA TRP A 182 -7.78 -7.05 -4.71
C TRP A 182 -7.48 -8.20 -5.68
N GLU A 183 -7.04 -9.35 -5.17
CA GLU A 183 -6.89 -10.60 -5.95
C GLU A 183 -8.24 -11.10 -6.44
N ASP A 184 -9.26 -11.13 -5.59
CA ASP A 184 -10.62 -11.51 -5.97
C ASP A 184 -11.15 -10.58 -7.06
N ILE A 185 -11.04 -9.26 -6.89
CA ILE A 185 -11.44 -8.28 -7.91
C ILE A 185 -10.69 -8.51 -9.23
N LEU A 186 -9.39 -8.76 -9.18
CA LEU A 186 -8.59 -8.98 -10.38
C LEU A 186 -9.02 -10.25 -11.12
N VAL A 187 -9.24 -11.34 -10.39
CA VAL A 187 -9.68 -12.63 -10.95
C VAL A 187 -11.06 -12.48 -11.58
N ASP A 188 -12.04 -11.93 -10.85
CA ASP A 188 -13.42 -11.73 -11.34
C ASP A 188 -13.44 -10.90 -12.64
N ARG A 189 -12.62 -9.86 -12.71
CA ARG A 189 -12.51 -9.01 -13.91
C ARG A 189 -11.85 -9.72 -15.09
N LEU A 190 -10.86 -10.57 -14.85
CA LEU A 190 -10.15 -11.31 -15.89
C LEU A 190 -10.97 -12.52 -16.40
N THR A 191 -11.77 -13.14 -15.54
CA THR A 191 -12.61 -14.31 -15.92
C THR A 191 -13.96 -13.90 -16.49
N GLY A 192 -14.37 -12.64 -16.35
CA GLY A 192 -15.68 -12.17 -16.75
C GLY A 192 -16.81 -12.58 -15.79
N GLU A 193 -16.46 -13.03 -14.59
CA GLU A 193 -17.42 -13.44 -13.54
C GLU A 193 -17.86 -12.26 -12.64
N ALA A 194 -17.42 -11.03 -12.97
CA ALA A 194 -17.80 -9.83 -12.22
C ALA A 194 -19.32 -9.61 -12.29
N ALA A 195 -19.97 -9.74 -11.15
CA ALA A 195 -21.40 -9.55 -10.94
C ALA A 195 -21.83 -8.08 -10.93
#